data_659f1c035cf1bea6ae8ff568d6863f77
#
_entry.id   659f1c035cf1bea6ae8ff568d6863f77
#
_cell.length_a   1.000
_cell.length_b   1.000
_cell.length_c   1.000
_cell.angle_alpha   90.00
_cell.angle_beta   90.00
_cell.angle_gamma   90.00
#
_symmetry.space_group_name_H-M   'P 1'
#
loop_
_entity.id
_entity.type
_entity.pdbx_description
1 polymer ?
#
loop_
_entity_poly.entity_id
_entity_poly.type
_entity_poly.pdbx_seq_one_letter_code
_entity_poly.pdbx_strand_id
1 'polypeptide(L)'
;KVIGDGVRGMWIGTFHGIAHRLLRAHHLDAGLPQDFQILDSDDQYRLIRRVLKALNLDEKHWAPRAVMGYINGKKDEGLRPGDIDLYGDPVTRTYQQIYKTYQETCDRSGLVDFAELLLRAHELWLNKPHILEHYRDRFQNILVDEFQDTNGIQYAWLRMLAGDTG
;
A
#
# COMPACT_ATOMS: atom_id res chain seq x y z
N LYS A 1 12.44 19.12 -14.35
CA LYS A 1 12.28 19.22 -13.83
C LYS A 1 12.82 19.95 -13.19
N VAL A 2 12.74 20.77 -13.32
CA VAL A 2 13.30 21.37 -12.63
C VAL A 2 12.65 21.65 -11.56
N ILE A 3 12.71 20.91 -10.79
CA ILE A 3 12.14 21.08 -9.58
C ILE A 3 13.08 21.90 -8.82
N GLY A 4 12.75 23.04 -8.52
CA GLY A 4 13.64 23.90 -7.80
C GLY A 4 13.92 23.39 -6.40
N ASP A 5 14.92 23.97 -5.77
CA ASP A 5 15.25 23.61 -4.43
C ASP A 5 14.08 23.81 -3.48
N GLY A 6 13.22 24.75 -3.75
CA GLY A 6 12.10 25.02 -2.89
C GLY A 6 11.11 23.89 -2.80
N VAL A 7 11.09 23.01 -3.80
CA VAL A 7 10.16 21.91 -3.77
C VAL A 7 10.80 20.59 -3.43
N ARG A 8 12.12 20.60 -3.16
CA ARG A 8 12.73 19.37 -2.80
C ARG A 8 12.12 18.77 -1.60
N GLY A 9 11.77 19.54 -0.64
CA GLY A 9 11.18 19.05 0.57
C GLY A 9 9.76 18.57 0.41
N MET A 10 9.18 18.77 -0.77
CA MET A 10 7.82 18.37 -0.99
C MET A 10 7.70 17.03 -1.68
N TRP A 11 8.81 16.39 -1.96
CA TRP A 11 8.81 15.05 -2.54
C TRP A 11 7.94 14.96 -3.80
N ILE A 12 8.25 15.81 -4.75
CA ILE A 12 7.51 15.81 -6.01
C ILE A 12 7.69 14.48 -6.69
N GLY A 13 6.60 13.93 -7.22
CA GLY A 13 6.67 12.68 -7.95
C GLY A 13 5.36 11.92 -7.90
N THR A 14 5.45 10.63 -8.18
CA THR A 14 4.26 9.79 -8.16
C THR A 14 3.82 9.53 -6.72
N PHE A 15 2.57 9.06 -6.58
CA PHE A 15 2.07 8.66 -5.27
C PHE A 15 3.00 7.65 -4.62
N HIS A 16 3.46 6.67 -5.38
CA HIS A 16 4.32 5.62 -4.81
C HIS A 16 5.67 6.18 -4.37
N GLY A 17 6.23 7.12 -5.13
CA GLY A 17 7.49 7.74 -4.75
C GLY A 17 7.36 8.53 -3.46
N ILE A 18 6.26 9.27 -3.34
CA ILE A 18 6.00 10.04 -2.13
C ILE A 18 5.82 9.11 -0.94
N ALA A 19 5.04 8.05 -1.13
CA ALA A 19 4.79 7.08 -0.06
C ALA A 19 6.09 6.42 0.38
N HIS A 20 6.95 6.06 -0.57
CA HIS A 20 8.20 5.42 -0.24
C HIS A 20 9.06 6.31 0.66
N ARG A 21 9.17 7.57 0.28
CA ARG A 21 9.97 8.51 1.09
C ARG A 21 9.36 8.73 2.47
N LEU A 22 8.03 8.84 2.52
CA LEU A 22 7.33 9.00 3.78
C LEU A 22 7.59 7.82 4.71
N LEU A 23 7.49 6.61 4.18
CA LEU A 23 7.69 5.42 5.00
C LEU A 23 9.14 5.26 5.42
N ARG A 24 10.10 5.67 4.58
CA ARG A 24 11.50 5.64 5.00
C ARG A 24 11.76 6.60 6.13
N ALA A 25 11.19 7.80 6.04
CA ALA A 25 11.39 8.81 7.07
C ALA A 25 10.71 8.45 8.39
N HIS A 26 9.58 7.75 8.32
CA HIS A 26 8.80 7.44 9.51
C HIS A 26 8.60 5.94 9.69
N HIS A 27 9.63 5.16 9.41
CA HIS A 27 9.48 3.70 9.40
C HIS A 27 9.03 3.15 10.75
N LEU A 28 9.50 3.71 11.84
CA LEU A 28 9.09 3.24 13.17
C LEU A 28 7.61 3.44 13.40
N ASP A 29 7.10 4.61 13.04
CA ASP A 29 5.68 4.90 13.22
C ASP A 29 4.82 4.06 12.29
N ALA A 30 5.40 3.64 11.16
CA ALA A 30 4.69 2.80 10.20
C ALA A 30 4.81 1.31 10.53
N GLY A 31 5.55 0.97 11.56
CA GLY A 31 5.72 -0.43 11.93
C GLY A 31 6.65 -1.19 11.01
N LEU A 32 7.60 -0.49 10.40
CA LEU A 32 8.53 -1.10 9.46
C LEU A 32 9.96 -1.03 9.97
N PRO A 33 10.80 -2.01 9.60
CA PRO A 33 12.22 -1.89 9.93
C PRO A 33 12.85 -0.79 9.09
N GLN A 34 13.95 -0.25 9.57
CA GLN A 34 14.63 0.84 8.88
C GLN A 34 15.05 0.43 7.48
N ASP A 35 15.44 -0.82 7.32
CA ASP A 35 15.94 -1.33 6.05
C ASP A 35 14.91 -2.15 5.29
N PHE A 36 13.63 -1.81 5.45
CA PHE A 36 12.60 -2.54 4.70
C PHE A 36 12.89 -2.47 3.20
N GLN A 37 12.46 -3.50 2.49
CA GLN A 37 12.77 -3.61 1.08
C GLN A 37 11.49 -3.58 0.25
N ILE A 38 11.60 -2.98 -0.92
CA ILE A 38 10.49 -2.93 -1.86
C ILE A 38 10.43 -4.25 -2.60
N LEU A 39 9.24 -4.82 -2.64
CA LEU A 39 8.98 -6.08 -3.30
C LEU A 39 8.39 -5.77 -4.67
N ASP A 40 9.16 -6.01 -5.74
CA ASP A 40 8.65 -5.72 -7.08
C ASP A 40 7.70 -6.82 -7.56
N SER A 41 7.16 -6.65 -8.75
CA SER A 41 6.13 -7.56 -9.25
C SER A 41 6.64 -9.00 -9.39
N ASP A 42 7.87 -9.16 -9.86
CA ASP A 42 8.43 -10.50 -10.01
C ASP A 42 8.63 -11.18 -8.66
N ASP A 43 9.13 -10.44 -7.70
CA ASP A 43 9.33 -10.97 -6.36
C ASP A 43 8.00 -11.24 -5.68
N GLN A 44 7.01 -10.39 -5.94
CA GLN A 44 5.67 -10.60 -5.40
C GLN A 44 5.08 -11.90 -5.95
N TYR A 45 5.24 -12.11 -7.24
CA TYR A 45 4.76 -13.33 -7.89
C TYR A 45 5.39 -14.57 -7.25
N ARG A 46 6.70 -14.54 -7.06
CA ARG A 46 7.39 -15.67 -6.45
C ARG A 46 6.97 -15.90 -5.01
N LEU A 47 6.77 -14.83 -4.28
CA LEU A 47 6.32 -14.96 -2.90
C LEU A 47 4.92 -15.56 -2.83
N ILE A 48 4.04 -15.12 -3.72
CA ILE A 48 2.69 -15.66 -3.76
C ILE A 48 2.71 -17.15 -4.04
N ARG A 49 3.58 -17.59 -4.96
CA ARG A 49 3.71 -19.01 -5.24
C ARG A 49 4.14 -19.80 -4.00
N ARG A 50 5.06 -19.23 -3.24
CA ARG A 50 5.49 -19.88 -2.00
C ARG A 50 4.36 -19.95 -0.97
N VAL A 51 3.56 -18.89 -0.89
CA VAL A 51 2.43 -18.86 0.02
C VAL A 51 1.41 -19.92 -0.36
N LEU A 52 1.10 -20.02 -1.66
CA LEU A 52 0.15 -21.02 -2.12
C LEU A 52 0.63 -22.43 -1.79
N LYS A 53 1.91 -22.67 -1.98
CA LYS A 53 2.47 -23.97 -1.67
C LYS A 53 2.40 -24.26 -0.17
N ALA A 54 2.71 -23.27 0.64
CA ALA A 54 2.64 -23.43 2.09
C ALA A 54 1.23 -23.73 2.58
N LEU A 55 0.23 -23.21 1.86
CA LEU A 55 -1.17 -23.44 2.20
C LEU A 55 -1.74 -24.68 1.51
N ASN A 56 -0.92 -25.39 0.76
CA ASN A 56 -1.33 -26.57 0.00
C ASN A 56 -2.42 -26.26 -1.02
N LEU A 57 -2.30 -25.10 -1.67
CA LEU A 57 -3.25 -24.69 -2.68
C LEU A 57 -2.65 -24.87 -4.07
N ASP A 58 -3.43 -25.43 -4.98
CA ASP A 58 -3.00 -25.76 -6.32
C ASP A 58 -2.96 -24.50 -7.18
N GLU A 59 -1.81 -24.25 -7.83
CA GLU A 59 -1.66 -23.07 -8.69
C GLU A 59 -2.57 -23.13 -9.93
N LYS A 60 -2.98 -24.29 -10.31
CA LYS A 60 -3.91 -24.40 -11.43
C LYS A 60 -5.31 -23.88 -11.05
N HIS A 61 -5.65 -24.03 -9.79
CA HIS A 61 -6.92 -23.59 -9.30
C HIS A 61 -6.84 -22.15 -8.79
N TRP A 62 -5.71 -21.83 -8.19
CA TRP A 62 -5.46 -20.48 -7.61
C TRP A 62 -4.27 -19.88 -8.33
N ALA A 63 -4.53 -19.36 -9.54
CA ALA A 63 -3.45 -18.85 -10.38
C ALA A 63 -2.71 -17.71 -9.68
N PRO A 64 -1.39 -17.79 -9.58
CA PRO A 64 -0.64 -16.76 -8.86
C PRO A 64 -0.87 -15.34 -9.37
N ARG A 65 -1.05 -15.17 -10.67
CA ARG A 65 -1.32 -13.83 -11.19
C ARG A 65 -2.69 -13.32 -10.79
N ALA A 66 -3.67 -14.20 -10.72
CA ALA A 66 -5.01 -13.82 -10.26
C ALA A 66 -4.96 -13.45 -8.78
N VAL A 67 -4.21 -14.22 -7.99
CA VAL A 67 -4.04 -13.92 -6.57
C VAL A 67 -3.34 -12.57 -6.39
N MET A 68 -2.30 -12.33 -7.19
CA MET A 68 -1.58 -11.06 -7.12
C MET A 68 -2.50 -9.89 -7.44
N GLY A 69 -3.33 -10.04 -8.48
CA GLY A 69 -4.30 -9.01 -8.82
C GLY A 69 -5.32 -8.79 -7.73
N TYR A 70 -5.75 -9.86 -7.08
CA TYR A 70 -6.68 -9.75 -5.96
C TYR A 70 -6.08 -8.95 -4.81
N ILE A 71 -4.86 -9.32 -4.41
CA ILE A 71 -4.19 -8.66 -3.27
C ILE A 71 -3.95 -7.19 -3.60
N ASN A 72 -3.41 -6.90 -4.78
CA ASN A 72 -3.14 -5.53 -5.16
C ASN A 72 -4.43 -4.73 -5.25
N GLY A 73 -5.48 -5.33 -5.79
CA GLY A 73 -6.78 -4.66 -5.89
C GLY A 73 -7.37 -4.33 -4.53
N LYS A 74 -7.27 -5.27 -3.58
CA LYS A 74 -7.79 -5.00 -2.24
C LYS A 74 -7.01 -3.89 -1.55
N LYS A 75 -5.69 -3.90 -1.69
CA LYS A 75 -4.88 -2.82 -1.12
C LYS A 75 -5.20 -1.48 -1.78
N ASP A 76 -5.44 -1.49 -3.09
CA ASP A 76 -5.82 -0.27 -3.80
C ASP A 76 -7.17 0.25 -3.35
N GLU A 77 -8.02 -0.61 -2.80
CA GLU A 77 -9.29 -0.20 -2.23
C GLU A 77 -9.16 0.18 -0.75
N GLY A 78 -7.99 0.04 -0.20
CA GLY A 78 -7.77 0.35 1.21
C GLY A 78 -8.17 -0.76 2.16
N LEU A 79 -8.27 -1.99 1.67
CA LEU A 79 -8.76 -3.10 2.48
C LEU A 79 -7.64 -4.04 2.92
N ARG A 80 -7.62 -4.33 4.21
CA ARG A 80 -6.77 -5.36 4.79
C ARG A 80 -7.54 -6.68 4.82
N PRO A 81 -6.84 -7.81 5.07
CA PRO A 81 -7.56 -9.08 5.10
C PRO A 81 -8.74 -9.10 6.04
N GLY A 82 -8.64 -8.45 7.18
CA GLY A 82 -9.74 -8.41 8.14
C GLY A 82 -10.91 -7.54 7.72
N ASP A 83 -10.72 -6.72 6.68
CA ASP A 83 -11.78 -5.83 6.22
C ASP A 83 -12.62 -6.46 5.12
N ILE A 84 -12.25 -7.65 4.67
CA ILE A 84 -12.92 -8.29 3.54
C ILE A 84 -14.18 -8.99 4.03
N ASP A 85 -15.28 -8.71 3.35
CA ASP A 85 -16.55 -9.33 3.70
C ASP A 85 -16.62 -10.69 3.04
N LEU A 86 -16.77 -11.71 3.82
CA LEU A 86 -16.73 -13.09 3.32
C LEU A 86 -18.07 -13.60 2.79
N TYR A 87 -19.16 -13.09 3.31
CA TYR A 87 -20.51 -13.49 2.90
C TYR A 87 -20.71 -15.01 2.89
N GLY A 88 -19.89 -15.73 3.62
CA GLY A 88 -20.00 -17.18 3.63
C GLY A 88 -19.49 -17.86 2.37
N ASP A 89 -18.82 -17.14 1.49
CA ASP A 89 -18.33 -17.67 0.23
C ASP A 89 -16.99 -18.38 0.42
N PRO A 90 -16.89 -19.68 0.12
CA PRO A 90 -15.63 -20.40 0.32
C PRO A 90 -14.48 -19.85 -0.52
N VAL A 91 -14.77 -19.39 -1.74
CA VAL A 91 -13.72 -18.85 -2.61
C VAL A 91 -13.16 -17.56 -2.02
N THR A 92 -14.04 -16.67 -1.57
CA THR A 92 -13.61 -15.42 -0.96
C THR A 92 -12.83 -15.68 0.31
N ARG A 93 -13.26 -16.67 1.10
CA ARG A 93 -12.56 -17.01 2.32
C ARG A 93 -11.14 -17.50 2.03
N THR A 94 -10.97 -18.28 0.96
CA THR A 94 -9.65 -18.77 0.60
C THR A 94 -8.76 -17.61 0.13
N TYR A 95 -9.31 -16.71 -0.69
CA TYR A 95 -8.54 -15.54 -1.10
C TYR A 95 -8.12 -14.69 0.10
N GLN A 96 -9.02 -14.54 1.06
CA GLN A 96 -8.68 -13.78 2.27
C GLN A 96 -7.55 -14.46 3.03
N GLN A 97 -7.60 -15.79 3.12
CA GLN A 97 -6.55 -16.53 3.81
C GLN A 97 -5.21 -16.37 3.12
N ILE A 98 -5.21 -16.41 1.78
CA ILE A 98 -3.99 -16.23 1.02
C ILE A 98 -3.43 -14.82 1.26
N TYR A 99 -4.28 -13.82 1.20
CA TYR A 99 -3.88 -12.44 1.43
C TYR A 99 -3.31 -12.28 2.84
N LYS A 100 -3.99 -12.84 3.82
CA LYS A 100 -3.54 -12.75 5.21
C LYS A 100 -2.16 -13.39 5.39
N THR A 101 -1.97 -14.59 4.86
CA THR A 101 -0.69 -15.29 4.98
C THR A 101 0.42 -14.55 4.23
N TYR A 102 0.10 -14.05 3.05
CA TYR A 102 1.03 -13.26 2.27
C TYR A 102 1.48 -12.02 3.05
N GLN A 103 0.53 -11.28 3.62
CA GLN A 103 0.86 -10.05 4.32
C GLN A 103 1.66 -10.34 5.59
N GLU A 104 1.32 -11.39 6.30
CA GLU A 104 2.08 -11.76 7.48
C GLU A 104 3.53 -12.11 7.12
N THR A 105 3.72 -12.77 5.99
CA THR A 105 5.06 -13.10 5.53
C THR A 105 5.83 -11.84 5.17
N CYS A 106 5.19 -10.91 4.48
CA CYS A 106 5.83 -9.64 4.16
C CYS A 106 6.23 -8.88 5.41
N ASP A 107 5.32 -8.82 6.38
CA ASP A 107 5.60 -8.08 7.61
C ASP A 107 6.76 -8.69 8.39
N ARG A 108 6.83 -10.01 8.45
CA ARG A 108 7.93 -10.66 9.15
C ARG A 108 9.27 -10.44 8.48
N SER A 109 9.25 -10.33 7.15
CA SER A 109 10.48 -10.22 6.38
C SER A 109 10.86 -8.78 6.04
N GLY A 110 10.07 -7.81 6.47
CA GLY A 110 10.37 -6.41 6.16
C GLY A 110 10.21 -6.09 4.70
N LEU A 111 9.20 -6.68 4.04
CA LEU A 111 8.96 -6.47 2.62
C LEU A 111 7.71 -5.62 2.42
N VAL A 112 7.79 -4.70 1.46
CA VAL A 112 6.68 -3.79 1.17
C VAL A 112 6.44 -3.80 -0.32
N ASP A 113 5.29 -4.31 -0.77
CA ASP A 113 4.98 -4.29 -2.19
C ASP A 113 4.47 -2.90 -2.59
N PHE A 114 4.30 -2.68 -3.90
CA PHE A 114 3.94 -1.35 -4.37
C PHE A 114 2.60 -0.86 -3.83
N ALA A 115 1.60 -1.72 -3.82
CA ALA A 115 0.29 -1.32 -3.30
C ALA A 115 0.36 -1.04 -1.80
N GLU A 116 1.23 -1.76 -1.09
CA GLU A 116 1.41 -1.56 0.34
C GLU A 116 1.96 -0.17 0.65
N LEU A 117 2.78 0.38 -0.23
CA LEU A 117 3.35 1.70 0.02
C LEU A 117 2.24 2.72 0.29
N LEU A 118 1.22 2.74 -0.56
CA LEU A 118 0.14 3.71 -0.40
C LEU A 118 -0.74 3.37 0.80
N LEU A 119 -1.05 2.10 0.96
CA LEU A 119 -1.92 1.68 2.05
C LEU A 119 -1.26 1.93 3.41
N ARG A 120 0.01 1.58 3.54
CA ARG A 120 0.72 1.74 4.80
C ARG A 120 0.90 3.21 5.15
N ALA A 121 1.16 4.04 4.15
CA ALA A 121 1.29 5.48 4.38
C ALA A 121 -0.04 6.08 4.81
N HIS A 122 -1.13 5.62 4.22
CA HIS A 122 -2.46 6.09 4.61
C HIS A 122 -2.74 5.71 6.07
N GLU A 123 -2.42 4.49 6.44
CA GLU A 123 -2.61 4.04 7.83
C GLU A 123 -1.73 4.85 8.79
N LEU A 124 -0.52 5.17 8.37
CA LEU A 124 0.37 5.98 9.19
C LEU A 124 -0.30 7.33 9.49
N TRP A 125 -0.86 7.97 8.49
CA TRP A 125 -1.52 9.24 8.68
C TRP A 125 -2.75 9.13 9.58
N LEU A 126 -3.50 8.03 9.45
CA LEU A 126 -4.67 7.83 10.30
C LEU A 126 -4.27 7.68 11.77
N ASN A 127 -3.16 6.97 12.01
CA ASN A 127 -2.73 6.69 13.36
C ASN A 127 -1.86 7.78 13.97
N LYS A 128 -1.26 8.61 13.13
CA LYS A 128 -0.36 9.68 13.56
C LYS A 128 -0.75 11.00 12.92
N PRO A 129 -1.85 11.61 13.40
CA PRO A 129 -2.33 12.85 12.77
C PRO A 129 -1.30 13.98 12.72
N HIS A 130 -0.36 14.01 13.65
CA HIS A 130 0.65 15.06 13.63
C HIS A 130 1.58 14.93 12.43
N ILE A 131 1.82 13.70 11.96
CA ILE A 131 2.62 13.49 10.77
C ILE A 131 1.84 13.97 9.54
N LEU A 132 0.55 13.65 9.49
CA LEU A 132 -0.30 14.11 8.41
C LEU A 132 -0.29 15.62 8.31
N GLU A 133 -0.43 16.28 9.45
CA GLU A 133 -0.47 17.74 9.49
C GLU A 133 0.81 18.34 8.93
N HIS A 134 1.93 17.72 9.24
CA HIS A 134 3.22 18.18 8.74
C HIS A 134 3.28 18.15 7.21
N TYR A 135 2.63 17.20 6.58
CA TYR A 135 2.70 17.06 5.14
C TYR A 135 1.58 17.76 4.39
N ARG A 136 0.52 18.18 5.07
CA ARG A 136 -0.57 18.86 4.40
C ARG A 136 -0.12 20.11 3.68
N ASP A 137 0.64 20.94 4.37
CA ASP A 137 1.12 22.17 3.78
C ASP A 137 2.08 21.92 2.63
N ARG A 138 2.88 20.87 2.76
CA ARG A 138 3.90 20.59 1.77
C ARG A 138 3.34 20.14 0.45
N PHE A 139 2.22 19.43 0.47
CA PHE A 139 1.71 18.79 -0.73
C PHE A 139 0.47 19.45 -1.31
N GLN A 140 0.04 20.56 -0.75
CA GLN A 140 -1.17 21.20 -1.23
C GLN A 140 -1.13 21.56 -2.70
N ASN A 141 -0.01 22.06 -3.17
CA ASN A 141 0.10 22.49 -4.55
C ASN A 141 0.31 21.34 -5.52
N ILE A 142 0.59 20.16 -5.04
CA ILE A 142 0.89 19.02 -5.89
C ILE A 142 -0.35 18.20 -6.20
N LEU A 143 -1.33 18.23 -5.31
CA LEU A 143 -2.47 17.34 -5.37
C LEU A 143 -3.29 17.46 -6.64
N VAL A 144 -3.34 18.65 -7.21
CA VAL A 144 -4.22 18.89 -8.35
C VAL A 144 -3.83 18.02 -9.53
N ASP A 145 -2.54 17.89 -9.77
CA ASP A 145 -2.07 17.13 -10.93
C ASP A 145 -2.30 15.64 -10.79
N GLU A 146 -2.34 15.17 -9.56
CA GLU A 146 -2.46 13.73 -9.32
C GLU A 146 -3.90 13.26 -9.13
N PHE A 147 -4.85 14.17 -9.26
CA PHE A 147 -6.22 13.82 -8.96
C PHE A 147 -6.91 13.02 -10.06
N GLN A 148 -6.34 13.01 -11.25
CA GLN A 148 -6.93 12.24 -12.34
C GLN A 148 -6.56 10.78 -12.19
N ASP A 149 -7.44 9.90 -12.63
CA ASP A 149 -7.16 8.47 -12.64
C ASP A 149 -6.79 7.89 -11.27
N THR A 150 -7.47 8.37 -10.24
CA THR A 150 -7.18 7.88 -8.91
C THR A 150 -7.99 6.63 -8.60
N ASN A 151 -7.38 5.70 -7.85
CA ASN A 151 -8.12 4.57 -7.29
C ASN A 151 -8.53 4.92 -5.86
N GLY A 152 -9.14 3.96 -5.17
CA GLY A 152 -9.68 4.21 -3.84
C GLY A 152 -8.67 4.70 -2.83
N ILE A 153 -7.49 4.07 -2.79
CA ILE A 153 -6.49 4.45 -1.80
C ILE A 153 -5.87 5.81 -2.15
N GLN A 154 -5.72 6.11 -3.44
CA GLN A 154 -5.19 7.40 -3.84
C GLN A 154 -6.18 8.51 -3.51
N TYR A 155 -7.46 8.26 -3.71
CA TYR A 155 -8.47 9.23 -3.34
C TYR A 155 -8.47 9.47 -1.82
N ALA A 156 -8.33 8.40 -1.03
CA ALA A 156 -8.26 8.54 0.41
C ALA A 156 -7.06 9.38 0.83
N TRP A 157 -5.94 9.19 0.17
CA TRP A 157 -4.75 10.01 0.39
C TRP A 157 -5.05 11.49 0.16
N LEU A 158 -5.66 11.78 -1.01
CA LEU A 158 -5.95 13.15 -1.38
C LEU A 158 -6.89 13.80 -0.38
N ARG A 159 -7.88 13.07 0.07
CA ARG A 159 -8.82 13.62 1.05
C ARG A 159 -8.12 13.93 2.37
N MET A 160 -7.22 13.08 2.81
CA MET A 160 -6.51 13.34 4.05
C MET A 160 -5.61 14.56 3.93
N LEU A 161 -4.93 14.70 2.80
CA LEU A 161 -4.06 15.84 2.59
C LEU A 161 -4.85 17.12 2.43
N ALA A 162 -6.07 17.03 1.91
CA ALA A 162 -6.91 18.20 1.76
C ALA A 162 -7.58 18.63 3.07
N GLY A 163 -7.49 17.79 4.10
CA GLY A 163 -8.03 18.17 5.40
C GLY A 163 -9.52 18.04 5.51
N ASP A 164 -10.09 17.12 4.77
CA ASP A 164 -11.52 16.93 4.85
C ASP A 164 -12.37 18.08 4.40
N THR A 165 -11.79 19.01 3.74
CA THR A 165 -12.61 20.13 3.34
C THR A 165 -13.16 19.93 1.96
N GLY A 166 -12.95 18.85 1.41
CA GLY A 166 -13.49 18.79 0.12
C GLY A 166 -13.24 17.67 -0.65
#